data_9c9358bc6c6d3a1e90fca61199cd6ae0
#
_entry.id   9c9358bc6c6d3a1e90fca61199cd6ae0
#
_cell.length_a   1.000
_cell.length_b   1.000
_cell.length_c   1.000
_cell.angle_alpha   90.00
_cell.angle_beta   90.00
_cell.angle_gamma   90.00
#
_symmetry.space_group_name_H-M   'P 1'
#
loop_
_entity.id
_entity.type
_entity.pdbx_description
1 polymer ?
#
loop_
_entity_poly.entity_id
_entity_poly.type
_entity_poly.pdbx_seq_one_letter_code
_entity_poly.pdbx_strand_id
1 'polypeptide(L)'
;MPYDRRQAKSILTDIGMDFNSYHACPNDCILFRHEYRDTTECPKCGKSRYRQDVQGDRVPAKVFPIIPRIRTMFKCKRIASLMHWHKNSRSTDNVMRVPADSPAWKHIEEKWEDFKSEPCNIRFGLAMDGVNPFGLCSSTWSTWPICLVNYNLPPWLAIKKGHILLSLIVLGKYKVKSMDVYLQPLVGATL
;
A
#
# COMPACT_ATOMS: atom_id res chain seq x y z
N MET A 1 22.12 9.17 12.20
CA MET A 1 20.97 9.90 11.63
C MET A 1 21.40 10.61 10.37
N PRO A 2 20.56 10.66 9.30
CA PRO A 2 20.92 11.42 8.09
C PRO A 2 20.99 12.91 8.42
N TYR A 3 22.01 13.58 7.89
CA TYR A 3 22.25 15.01 8.14
C TYR A 3 21.32 15.93 7.32
N ASP A 4 20.83 15.42 6.17
CA ASP A 4 19.94 16.17 5.30
C ASP A 4 18.91 15.27 4.59
N ARG A 5 17.98 15.91 3.84
CA ARG A 5 16.94 15.24 3.08
C ARG A 5 17.49 14.35 1.95
N ARG A 6 18.63 14.70 1.35
CA ARG A 6 19.24 13.91 0.24
C ARG A 6 19.79 12.61 0.77
N GLN A 7 20.51 12.67 1.90
CA GLN A 7 21.07 11.49 2.56
C GLN A 7 19.96 10.58 3.09
N ALA A 8 18.90 11.15 3.68
CA ALA A 8 17.73 10.38 4.09
C ALA A 8 17.08 9.65 2.90
N LYS A 9 16.96 10.33 1.76
CA LYS A 9 16.40 9.72 0.54
C LYS A 9 17.30 8.60 0.00
N SER A 10 18.63 8.79 -0.04
CA SER A 10 19.57 7.76 -0.47
C SER A 10 19.44 6.50 0.39
N ILE A 11 19.46 6.65 1.73
CA ILE A 11 19.29 5.52 2.65
C ILE A 11 17.97 4.79 2.40
N LEU A 12 16.86 5.52 2.19
CA LEU A 12 15.56 4.92 1.89
C LEU A 12 15.58 4.14 0.57
N THR A 13 16.25 4.66 -0.45
CA THR A 13 16.43 3.98 -1.74
C THR A 13 17.25 2.70 -1.58
N ASP A 14 18.36 2.76 -0.85
CA ASP A 14 19.27 1.64 -0.63
C ASP A 14 18.60 0.45 0.09
N ILE A 15 17.67 0.74 1.00
CA ILE A 15 16.87 -0.28 1.71
C ILE A 15 15.57 -0.66 0.99
N GLY A 16 15.40 -0.22 -0.28
CA GLY A 16 14.21 -0.53 -1.08
C GLY A 16 12.92 0.16 -0.62
N MET A 17 13.04 1.28 0.09
CA MET A 17 11.92 2.10 0.55
C MET A 17 11.69 3.34 -0.31
N ASP A 18 12.17 3.32 -1.55
CA ASP A 18 11.87 4.39 -2.51
C ASP A 18 10.38 4.40 -2.91
N PHE A 19 9.93 5.47 -3.55
CA PHE A 19 8.55 5.60 -3.97
C PHE A 19 8.46 6.14 -5.40
N ASN A 20 7.45 5.69 -6.11
CA ASN A 20 7.03 6.23 -7.39
C ASN A 20 5.97 7.32 -7.17
N SER A 21 6.07 8.41 -7.90
CA SER A 21 5.10 9.51 -7.86
C SER A 21 4.26 9.51 -9.13
N TYR A 22 2.94 9.47 -8.99
CA TYR A 22 2.01 9.53 -10.11
C TYR A 22 1.06 10.71 -9.94
N HIS A 23 0.91 11.52 -10.98
CA HIS A 23 -0.12 12.55 -11.00
C HIS A 23 -1.49 11.91 -11.13
N ALA A 24 -2.47 12.45 -10.45
CA ALA A 24 -3.87 12.04 -10.55
C ALA A 24 -4.69 13.11 -11.28
N CYS A 25 -5.71 12.69 -12.00
CA CYS A 25 -6.70 13.61 -12.55
C CYS A 25 -7.34 14.45 -11.43
N PRO A 26 -7.63 15.75 -11.65
CA PRO A 26 -8.35 16.59 -10.70
C PRO A 26 -9.72 16.06 -10.25
N ASN A 27 -10.35 15.23 -11.06
CA ASN A 27 -11.63 14.58 -10.75
C ASN A 27 -11.46 13.10 -10.36
N ASP A 28 -10.22 12.63 -10.06
CA ASP A 28 -9.90 11.26 -9.70
C ASP A 28 -10.36 10.22 -10.76
N CYS A 29 -10.36 10.59 -12.05
CA CYS A 29 -10.78 9.68 -13.13
C CYS A 29 -9.69 8.67 -13.49
N ILE A 30 -8.42 9.07 -13.45
CA ILE A 30 -7.25 8.28 -13.82
C ILE A 30 -6.03 8.69 -13.01
N LEU A 31 -5.03 7.80 -12.95
CA LEU A 31 -3.64 8.15 -12.71
C LEU A 31 -2.90 8.29 -14.04
N PHE A 32 -2.06 9.30 -14.18
CA PHE A 32 -1.22 9.51 -15.36
C PHE A 32 -0.02 8.55 -15.34
N ARG A 33 -0.29 7.27 -15.74
CA ARG A 33 0.67 6.16 -15.81
C ARG A 33 0.38 5.28 -17.03
N HIS A 34 1.30 4.40 -17.38
CA HIS A 34 1.20 3.53 -18.55
C HIS A 34 0.81 4.31 -19.81
N GLU A 35 -0.30 3.98 -20.44
CA GLU A 35 -0.84 4.63 -21.65
C GLU A 35 -1.11 6.13 -21.49
N TYR A 36 -1.34 6.60 -20.24
CA TYR A 36 -1.61 8.02 -19.94
C TYR A 36 -0.38 8.78 -19.44
N ARG A 37 0.82 8.16 -19.49
CA ARG A 37 2.04 8.73 -18.90
C ARG A 37 2.38 10.09 -19.49
N ASP A 38 2.23 10.25 -20.78
CA ASP A 38 2.68 11.44 -21.54
C ASP A 38 1.52 12.39 -21.87
N THR A 39 0.30 12.06 -21.46
CA THR A 39 -0.87 12.91 -21.69
C THR A 39 -0.87 14.12 -20.76
N THR A 40 -1.26 15.28 -21.27
CA THR A 40 -1.38 16.55 -20.54
C THR A 40 -2.80 16.80 -20.04
N GLU A 41 -3.78 16.07 -20.58
CA GLU A 41 -5.19 16.16 -20.26
C GLU A 41 -5.79 14.79 -19.94
N CYS A 42 -6.81 14.79 -19.10
CA CYS A 42 -7.52 13.56 -18.75
C CYS A 42 -8.44 13.13 -19.89
N PRO A 43 -8.26 11.93 -20.49
CA PRO A 43 -9.10 11.46 -21.60
C PRO A 43 -10.56 11.22 -21.20
N LYS A 44 -10.87 11.08 -19.90
CA LYS A 44 -12.23 10.85 -19.41
C LYS A 44 -13.03 12.14 -19.16
N CYS A 45 -12.35 13.23 -18.76
CA CYS A 45 -13.07 14.46 -18.36
C CYS A 45 -12.48 15.74 -18.94
N GLY A 46 -11.45 15.67 -19.79
CA GLY A 46 -10.80 16.81 -20.46
C GLY A 46 -10.04 17.76 -19.53
N LYS A 47 -9.98 17.50 -18.22
CA LYS A 47 -9.25 18.39 -17.31
C LYS A 47 -7.76 18.25 -17.47
N SER A 48 -7.07 19.41 -17.43
CA SER A 48 -5.62 19.45 -17.48
C SER A 48 -4.99 18.67 -16.31
N ARG A 49 -3.91 17.97 -16.60
CA ARG A 49 -3.04 17.28 -15.64
C ARG A 49 -2.41 18.28 -14.67
N TYR A 50 -2.11 19.49 -15.14
CA TYR A 50 -1.49 20.55 -14.36
C TYR A 50 -2.53 21.60 -14.01
N ARG A 51 -2.55 22.03 -12.75
CA ARG A 51 -3.41 23.16 -12.34
C ARG A 51 -2.80 24.46 -12.81
N GLN A 52 -3.62 25.29 -13.44
CA GLN A 52 -3.21 26.64 -13.91
C GLN A 52 -3.38 27.72 -12.81
N ASP A 53 -4.13 27.44 -11.76
CA ASP A 53 -4.63 28.40 -10.78
C ASP A 53 -3.87 28.43 -9.44
N VAL A 54 -2.90 27.56 -9.25
CA VAL A 54 -2.10 27.52 -8.03
C VAL A 54 -0.65 27.28 -8.39
N GLN A 55 0.24 28.14 -7.90
CA GLN A 55 1.68 27.92 -7.92
C GLN A 55 2.01 26.62 -7.20
N GLY A 56 2.13 25.55 -7.94
CA GLY A 56 2.49 24.23 -7.43
C GLY A 56 1.71 23.13 -8.11
N ASP A 57 2.43 22.14 -8.55
CA ASP A 57 1.88 20.90 -9.08
C ASP A 57 0.93 20.24 -8.07
N ARG A 58 -0.09 19.59 -8.60
CA ARG A 58 -0.91 18.71 -7.77
C ARG A 58 0.01 17.74 -7.03
N VAL A 59 -0.18 17.60 -5.73
CA VAL A 59 0.65 16.68 -4.95
C VAL A 59 0.40 15.27 -5.48
N PRO A 60 1.41 14.62 -6.06
CA PRO A 60 1.22 13.31 -6.68
C PRO A 60 0.94 12.24 -5.64
N ALA A 61 0.18 11.24 -6.04
CA ALA A 61 0.09 9.99 -5.27
C ALA A 61 1.46 9.31 -5.21
N LYS A 62 1.89 8.93 -4.00
CA LYS A 62 3.18 8.27 -3.77
C LYS A 62 2.95 6.79 -3.54
N VAL A 63 3.46 5.97 -4.45
CA VAL A 63 3.37 4.50 -4.38
C VAL A 63 4.70 3.94 -3.92
N PHE A 64 4.67 3.17 -2.85
CA PHE A 64 5.84 2.51 -2.27
C PHE A 64 5.85 1.04 -2.72
N PRO A 65 6.86 0.61 -3.51
CA PRO A 65 6.96 -0.78 -3.94
C PRO A 65 7.02 -1.74 -2.75
N ILE A 66 6.16 -2.76 -2.74
CA ILE A 66 6.07 -3.72 -1.64
C ILE A 66 7.05 -4.89 -1.80
N ILE A 67 7.34 -5.30 -3.05
CA ILE A 67 8.18 -6.47 -3.34
C ILE A 67 9.57 -6.39 -2.72
N PRO A 68 10.34 -5.30 -2.83
CA PRO A 68 11.65 -5.19 -2.18
C PRO A 68 11.59 -5.36 -0.66
N ARG A 69 10.52 -4.85 -0.05
CA ARG A 69 10.30 -4.90 1.41
C ARG A 69 9.95 -6.31 1.86
N ILE A 70 9.12 -7.02 1.09
CA ILE A 70 8.83 -8.43 1.32
C ILE A 70 10.10 -9.27 1.18
N ARG A 71 10.90 -9.05 0.14
CA ARG A 71 12.19 -9.73 -0.03
C ARG A 71 13.11 -9.54 1.18
N THR A 72 13.12 -8.34 1.76
CA THR A 72 13.89 -8.04 2.97
C THR A 72 13.37 -8.84 4.18
N MET A 73 12.05 -9.01 4.31
CA MET A 73 11.48 -9.86 5.36
C MET A 73 11.93 -11.32 5.24
N PHE A 74 11.96 -11.87 4.03
CA PHE A 74 12.47 -13.25 3.80
C PHE A 74 13.98 -13.41 3.96
N LYS A 75 14.78 -12.36 3.79
CA LYS A 75 16.22 -12.38 4.08
C LYS A 75 16.53 -12.55 5.56
N CYS A 76 15.65 -12.12 6.45
CA CYS A 76 15.80 -12.31 7.89
C CYS A 76 15.27 -13.69 8.28
N LYS A 77 16.15 -14.66 8.60
CA LYS A 77 15.79 -16.05 8.95
C LYS A 77 14.68 -16.12 10.00
N ARG A 78 14.75 -15.28 11.05
CA ARG A 78 13.74 -15.22 12.11
C ARG A 78 12.38 -14.78 11.59
N ILE A 79 12.31 -13.78 10.73
CA ILE A 79 11.05 -13.32 10.15
C ILE A 79 10.54 -14.32 9.12
N ALA A 80 11.41 -14.87 8.28
CA ALA A 80 11.06 -15.86 7.29
C ALA A 80 10.39 -17.10 7.92
N SER A 81 10.92 -17.61 9.05
CA SER A 81 10.26 -18.71 9.76
C SER A 81 8.87 -18.34 10.29
N LEU A 82 8.68 -17.10 10.74
CA LEU A 82 7.39 -16.60 11.22
C LEU A 82 6.38 -16.34 10.10
N MET A 83 6.82 -16.19 8.83
CA MET A 83 5.93 -16.08 7.67
C MET A 83 5.09 -17.36 7.43
N HIS A 84 5.51 -18.50 7.99
CA HIS A 84 4.78 -19.76 7.95
C HIS A 84 3.85 -19.98 9.15
N TRP A 85 3.75 -19.01 10.07
CA TRP A 85 2.99 -19.14 11.29
C TRP A 85 1.52 -19.52 11.03
N HIS A 86 0.89 -18.91 10.03
CA HIS A 86 -0.49 -19.15 9.63
C HIS A 86 -0.78 -20.61 9.26
N LYS A 87 0.24 -21.38 8.85
CA LYS A 87 0.13 -22.80 8.52
C LYS A 87 0.52 -23.70 9.69
N ASN A 88 1.59 -23.36 10.41
CA ASN A 88 2.25 -24.29 11.33
C ASN A 88 1.84 -24.12 12.79
N SER A 89 1.34 -22.96 13.20
CA SER A 89 1.21 -22.60 14.62
C SER A 89 -0.17 -22.09 15.03
N ARG A 90 -1.14 -22.18 14.13
CA ARG A 90 -2.51 -21.74 14.38
C ARG A 90 -3.28 -22.84 15.18
N SER A 91 -4.19 -22.43 16.07
CA SER A 91 -5.08 -23.33 16.77
C SER A 91 -6.09 -24.00 15.83
N THR A 92 -6.47 -25.23 16.11
CA THR A 92 -7.43 -26.03 15.33
C THR A 92 -8.80 -26.20 16.03
N ASP A 93 -9.07 -25.41 17.08
CA ASP A 93 -10.28 -25.51 17.91
C ASP A 93 -11.53 -24.83 17.32
N ASN A 94 -11.48 -24.40 16.04
CA ASN A 94 -12.55 -23.70 15.33
C ASN A 94 -12.93 -22.33 15.91
N VAL A 95 -12.16 -21.77 16.83
CA VAL A 95 -12.38 -20.43 17.35
C VAL A 95 -11.61 -19.41 16.48
N MET A 96 -12.34 -18.44 15.93
CA MET A 96 -11.76 -17.39 15.10
C MET A 96 -11.04 -16.35 15.98
N ARG A 97 -9.70 -16.32 15.93
CA ARG A 97 -8.83 -15.36 16.65
C ARG A 97 -8.06 -14.47 15.70
N VAL A 98 -7.77 -14.97 14.50
CA VAL A 98 -6.96 -14.31 13.49
C VAL A 98 -7.59 -14.46 12.10
N PRO A 99 -7.25 -13.62 11.14
CA PRO A 99 -7.78 -13.73 9.78
C PRO A 99 -7.62 -15.13 9.15
N ALA A 100 -6.56 -15.86 9.51
CA ALA A 100 -6.32 -17.21 9.03
C ALA A 100 -7.36 -18.24 9.51
N ASP A 101 -8.12 -17.95 10.57
CA ASP A 101 -9.19 -18.83 11.07
C ASP A 101 -10.54 -18.55 10.38
N SER A 102 -10.63 -17.46 9.62
CA SER A 102 -11.88 -16.96 9.04
C SER A 102 -12.42 -17.85 7.91
N PRO A 103 -13.76 -17.88 7.71
CA PRO A 103 -14.35 -18.51 6.54
C PRO A 103 -13.81 -17.97 5.20
N ALA A 104 -13.52 -16.67 5.14
CA ALA A 104 -12.96 -16.05 3.93
C ALA A 104 -11.57 -16.63 3.59
N TRP A 105 -10.74 -16.92 4.58
CA TRP A 105 -9.45 -17.56 4.36
C TRP A 105 -9.62 -18.98 3.81
N LYS A 106 -10.51 -19.77 4.41
CA LYS A 106 -10.84 -21.12 3.96
C LYS A 106 -11.38 -21.13 2.53
N HIS A 107 -12.28 -20.20 2.21
CA HIS A 107 -12.83 -20.06 0.85
C HIS A 107 -11.75 -19.77 -0.20
N ILE A 108 -10.78 -18.90 0.13
CA ILE A 108 -9.64 -18.64 -0.77
C ILE A 108 -8.81 -19.89 -0.97
N GLU A 109 -8.55 -20.64 0.09
CA GLU A 109 -7.79 -21.90 0.02
C GLU A 109 -8.48 -22.99 -0.78
N GLU A 110 -9.80 -23.06 -0.72
CA GLU A 110 -10.62 -24.01 -1.50
C GLU A 110 -10.66 -23.63 -2.99
N LYS A 111 -10.74 -22.34 -3.27
CA LYS A 111 -10.86 -21.84 -4.66
C LYS A 111 -9.54 -21.83 -5.43
N TRP A 112 -8.43 -21.60 -4.75
CA TRP A 112 -7.09 -21.50 -5.34
C TRP A 112 -6.10 -22.45 -4.64
N GLU A 113 -6.15 -23.72 -5.04
CA GLU A 113 -5.35 -24.79 -4.41
C GLU A 113 -3.85 -24.59 -4.63
N ASP A 114 -3.45 -24.15 -5.83
CA ASP A 114 -2.06 -23.82 -6.13
C ASP A 114 -1.52 -22.69 -5.23
N PHE A 115 -2.35 -21.68 -4.96
CA PHE A 115 -1.99 -20.61 -4.05
C PHE A 115 -1.85 -21.09 -2.60
N LYS A 116 -2.70 -22.02 -2.16
CA LYS A 116 -2.67 -22.65 -0.85
C LYS A 116 -1.43 -23.55 -0.67
N SER A 117 -1.04 -24.27 -1.73
CA SER A 117 0.07 -25.24 -1.69
C SER A 117 1.40 -24.60 -1.30
N GLU A 118 1.61 -23.32 -1.66
CA GLU A 118 2.82 -22.56 -1.36
C GLU A 118 2.62 -21.66 -0.12
N PRO A 119 3.20 -22.05 1.05
CA PRO A 119 3.04 -21.27 2.29
C PRO A 119 3.67 -19.87 2.24
N CYS A 120 4.61 -19.65 1.31
CA CYS A 120 5.25 -18.34 1.13
C CYS A 120 4.34 -17.34 0.39
N ASN A 121 3.24 -17.80 -0.20
CA ASN A 121 2.25 -16.91 -0.78
C ASN A 121 1.64 -16.03 0.30
N ILE A 122 1.75 -14.71 0.12
CA ILE A 122 1.40 -13.74 1.16
C ILE A 122 -0.03 -13.27 0.99
N ARG A 123 -0.77 -13.26 2.10
CA ARG A 123 -2.10 -12.69 2.19
C ARG A 123 -2.05 -11.38 2.96
N PHE A 124 -2.55 -10.33 2.35
CA PHE A 124 -2.57 -9.00 2.94
C PHE A 124 -3.98 -8.59 3.35
N GLY A 125 -4.06 -7.96 4.53
CA GLY A 125 -5.16 -7.09 4.87
C GLY A 125 -4.88 -5.68 4.37
N LEU A 126 -5.88 -5.04 3.76
CA LEU A 126 -5.82 -3.65 3.32
C LEU A 126 -6.44 -2.76 4.41
N ALA A 127 -5.69 -1.77 4.87
CA ALA A 127 -6.16 -0.75 5.79
C ALA A 127 -5.97 0.63 5.16
N MET A 128 -7.03 1.43 5.12
CA MET A 128 -7.00 2.79 4.61
C MET A 128 -7.97 3.67 5.37
N ASP A 129 -7.55 4.89 5.65
CA ASP A 129 -8.40 5.92 6.26
C ASP A 129 -7.91 7.32 5.88
N GLY A 130 -8.83 8.28 5.87
CA GLY A 130 -8.52 9.68 5.63
C GLY A 130 -8.11 10.39 6.92
N VAL A 131 -6.89 10.84 6.99
CA VAL A 131 -6.36 11.56 8.15
C VAL A 131 -6.01 13.00 7.78
N ASN A 132 -6.25 13.93 8.71
CA ASN A 132 -5.76 15.30 8.59
C ASN A 132 -4.42 15.41 9.35
N PRO A 133 -3.27 15.51 8.66
CA PRO A 133 -1.96 15.55 9.30
C PRO A 133 -1.68 16.90 10.03
N PHE A 134 -2.49 17.91 9.78
CA PHE A 134 -2.32 19.25 10.37
C PHE A 134 -3.27 19.52 11.55
N GLY A 135 -4.04 18.51 11.97
CA GLY A 135 -4.99 18.64 13.08
C GLY A 135 -6.02 19.74 12.85
N LEU A 136 -6.27 20.57 13.87
CA LEU A 136 -7.24 21.68 13.81
C LEU A 136 -6.75 22.86 12.96
N CYS A 137 -5.49 22.90 12.56
CA CYS A 137 -4.90 24.04 11.82
C CYS A 137 -5.37 24.11 10.35
N SER A 138 -5.93 23.03 9.79
CA SER A 138 -6.45 22.99 8.41
C SER A 138 -7.63 22.04 8.30
N SER A 139 -8.84 22.58 8.13
CA SER A 139 -10.06 21.79 8.02
C SER A 139 -10.24 21.09 6.67
N THR A 140 -9.45 21.44 5.64
CA THR A 140 -9.67 20.99 4.26
C THR A 140 -8.65 19.97 3.77
N TRP A 141 -7.60 19.70 4.56
CA TRP A 141 -6.55 18.76 4.14
C TRP A 141 -6.91 17.31 4.49
N SER A 142 -6.79 16.42 3.53
CA SER A 142 -7.03 15.00 3.72
C SER A 142 -5.90 14.18 3.10
N THR A 143 -5.22 13.41 3.92
CA THR A 143 -4.19 12.45 3.50
C THR A 143 -4.73 11.05 3.67
N TRP A 144 -4.60 10.21 2.63
CA TRP A 144 -5.07 8.83 2.64
C TRP A 144 -3.86 7.88 2.58
N PRO A 145 -3.31 7.47 3.73
CA PRO A 145 -2.35 6.38 3.78
C PRO A 145 -3.07 5.05 3.53
N ILE A 146 -2.48 4.23 2.69
CA ILE A 146 -2.94 2.87 2.40
C ILE A 146 -1.86 1.91 2.87
N CYS A 147 -2.21 1.10 3.85
CA CYS A 147 -1.31 0.19 4.53
C CYS A 147 -1.71 -1.26 4.26
N LEU A 148 -0.72 -2.14 4.19
CA LEU A 148 -0.88 -3.57 4.08
C LEU A 148 -0.42 -4.24 5.38
N VAL A 149 -1.29 -5.09 5.92
CA VAL A 149 -1.01 -5.93 7.08
C VAL A 149 -0.76 -7.35 6.57
N ASN A 150 0.40 -7.90 6.88
CA ASN A 150 0.77 -9.24 6.45
C ASN A 150 0.16 -10.29 7.39
N TYR A 151 -0.85 -11.00 6.93
CA TYR A 151 -1.58 -12.01 7.71
C TYR A 151 -0.89 -13.38 7.78
N ASN A 152 0.21 -13.59 7.07
CA ASN A 152 1.04 -14.78 7.24
C ASN A 152 1.81 -14.76 8.56
N LEU A 153 2.10 -13.54 9.08
CA LEU A 153 2.80 -13.35 10.35
C LEU A 153 1.88 -13.64 11.55
N PRO A 154 2.46 -14.01 12.70
CA PRO A 154 1.70 -14.11 13.93
C PRO A 154 1.07 -12.76 14.31
N PRO A 155 -0.13 -12.77 14.95
CA PRO A 155 -0.90 -11.55 15.19
C PRO A 155 -0.14 -10.51 16.05
N TRP A 156 0.66 -10.94 17.02
CA TRP A 156 1.46 -10.05 17.84
C TRP A 156 2.59 -9.35 17.09
N LEU A 157 2.93 -9.81 15.88
CA LEU A 157 3.96 -9.22 15.02
C LEU A 157 3.33 -8.47 13.85
N ALA A 158 2.28 -9.00 13.23
CA ALA A 158 1.63 -8.46 12.04
C ALA A 158 1.19 -6.99 12.20
N ILE A 159 0.68 -6.63 13.40
CA ILE A 159 0.18 -5.29 13.72
C ILE A 159 1.24 -4.35 14.32
N LYS A 160 2.47 -4.83 14.53
CA LYS A 160 3.54 -3.96 15.03
C LYS A 160 3.94 -2.95 13.97
N LYS A 161 4.23 -1.72 14.41
CA LYS A 161 4.60 -0.57 13.57
C LYS A 161 5.66 -0.88 12.49
N GLY A 162 6.64 -1.72 12.81
CA GLY A 162 7.71 -2.10 11.85
C GLY A 162 7.30 -3.14 10.79
N HIS A 163 6.11 -3.76 10.89
CA HIS A 163 5.64 -4.84 10.00
C HIS A 163 4.43 -4.44 9.16
N ILE A 164 3.79 -3.33 9.48
CA ILE A 164 2.76 -2.72 8.64
C ILE A 164 3.47 -2.04 7.47
N LEU A 165 3.10 -2.40 6.25
CA LEU A 165 3.71 -1.89 5.03
C LEU A 165 2.87 -0.72 4.48
N LEU A 166 3.40 0.49 4.56
CA LEU A 166 2.81 1.62 3.84
C LEU A 166 3.00 1.39 2.33
N SER A 167 1.91 1.22 1.60
CA SER A 167 1.93 0.94 0.16
C SER A 167 1.68 2.16 -0.70
N LEU A 168 0.80 3.05 -0.24
CA LEU A 168 0.42 4.23 -1.01
C LEU A 168 0.08 5.38 -0.07
N ILE A 169 0.37 6.61 -0.49
CA ILE A 169 -0.16 7.83 0.14
C ILE A 169 -0.79 8.68 -0.94
N VAL A 170 -2.07 9.00 -0.77
CA VAL A 170 -2.76 10.03 -1.55
C VAL A 170 -2.80 11.31 -0.74
N LEU A 171 -2.22 12.39 -1.28
CA LEU A 171 -2.15 13.68 -0.63
C LEU A 171 -3.12 14.65 -1.31
N GLY A 172 -3.91 15.41 -0.55
CA GLY A 172 -4.81 16.39 -1.16
C GLY A 172 -5.54 17.27 -0.17
N LYS A 173 -6.09 18.37 -0.67
CA LYS A 173 -7.00 19.24 0.10
C LYS A 173 -8.42 18.68 0.20
N TYR A 174 -8.80 17.78 -0.71
CA TYR A 174 -10.15 17.28 -0.84
C TYR A 174 -10.21 15.78 -0.64
N LYS A 175 -11.38 15.29 -0.26
CA LYS A 175 -11.65 13.85 -0.20
C LYS A 175 -11.42 13.21 -1.57
N VAL A 176 -10.89 12.01 -1.56
CA VAL A 176 -10.76 11.19 -2.76
C VAL A 176 -12.16 10.77 -3.21
N LYS A 177 -12.47 10.99 -4.50
CA LYS A 177 -13.77 10.62 -5.08
C LYS A 177 -13.84 9.15 -5.48
N SER A 178 -12.74 8.62 -5.99
CA SER A 178 -12.63 7.21 -6.39
C SER A 178 -11.31 6.64 -5.91
N MET A 179 -11.34 5.77 -4.93
CA MET A 179 -10.17 5.10 -4.39
C MET A 179 -9.64 4.03 -5.35
N ASP A 180 -10.50 3.43 -6.16
CA ASP A 180 -10.14 2.36 -7.12
C ASP A 180 -9.03 2.80 -8.07
N VAL A 181 -9.07 4.07 -8.51
CA VAL A 181 -8.04 4.65 -9.38
C VAL A 181 -6.66 4.62 -8.71
N TYR A 182 -6.61 4.89 -7.40
CA TYR A 182 -5.37 4.91 -6.64
C TYR A 182 -4.88 3.52 -6.25
N LEU A 183 -5.78 2.54 -6.14
CA LEU A 183 -5.41 1.15 -5.84
C LEU A 183 -4.83 0.38 -7.03
N GLN A 184 -5.07 0.83 -8.27
CA GLN A 184 -4.57 0.17 -9.49
C GLN A 184 -3.06 -0.14 -9.44
N PRO A 185 -2.15 0.77 -9.00
CA PRO A 185 -0.73 0.45 -8.91
C PRO A 185 -0.41 -0.68 -7.95
N LEU A 186 -1.21 -0.83 -6.90
CA LEU A 186 -1.03 -1.90 -5.92
C LEU A 186 -1.47 -3.24 -6.50
N VAL A 187 -2.63 -3.31 -7.12
CA VAL A 187 -3.15 -4.52 -7.75
C VAL A 187 -2.24 -4.98 -8.89
N GLY A 188 -1.77 -4.09 -9.75
CA GLY A 188 -0.88 -4.40 -10.87
C GLY A 188 0.56 -4.74 -10.46
N ALA A 189 0.97 -4.51 -9.22
CA ALA A 189 2.28 -4.90 -8.72
C ALA A 189 2.33 -6.31 -8.13
N THR A 190 1.18 -6.94 -7.96
CA THR A 190 1.01 -8.29 -7.38
C THR A 190 0.77 -9.38 -8.41
N LEU A 191 0.80 -9.03 -9.70
CA LEU A 191 0.69 -9.96 -10.83
C LEU A 191 2.05 -10.24 -11.46
#